data_5b452cb78e64abd3612880fddf71b357
#
_entry.id   5b452cb78e64abd3612880fddf71b357
#
_cell.length_a   1.000
_cell.length_b   1.000
_cell.length_c   1.000
_cell.angle_alpha   90.00
_cell.angle_beta   90.00
_cell.angle_gamma   90.00
#
_symmetry.space_group_name_H-M   'P 1'
#
loop_
_entity.id
_entity.type
_entity.pdbx_description
1 polymer ?
#
loop_
_entity_poly.entity_id
_entity_poly.type
_entity_poly.pdbx_seq_one_letter_code
_entity_poly.pdbx_strand_id
1 'polypeptide(L)'
;MSTVRNKVLIGAFALCFAAMCGLLVGCSGNNSDSKSESNDASINVTSREDGSGTRGAFIELFGIEEKDDSGKKVDKTTSSAAITNSTAVMKTTVANDADAIGYISLGSLDDTVKAVKIDGAEATAENVKSGSYKVSRPFNVVTNSGKELSPVAQDFMKFVLSSDGQKVVEEEGYIPMDASGFYAASGLSGKVTIAGSSSVTPVMEKLAEAYKALNPNVTVEVNQSDSTTGITSAIEGACDLGMASRDLKDSEKDQGATATVI
;
A
#
# COMPACT_ATOMS: atom_id res chain seq x y z
N MET A 1 26.26 -21.97 45.39
CA MET A 1 26.61 -23.29 44.84
C MET A 1 25.78 -23.51 43.61
N SER A 2 26.22 -23.62 42.39
CA SER A 2 27.50 -23.83 41.72
C SER A 2 27.37 -23.27 40.31
N THR A 3 28.36 -22.50 39.91
CA THR A 3 28.54 -21.86 38.59
C THR A 3 29.01 -22.93 37.61
N VAL A 4 28.39 -23.02 36.43
CA VAL A 4 28.97 -23.72 35.28
C VAL A 4 29.11 -22.75 34.12
N ARG A 5 30.35 -22.33 33.84
CA ARG A 5 30.80 -21.57 32.68
C ARG A 5 31.18 -22.57 31.60
N ASN A 6 30.51 -22.53 30.44
CA ASN A 6 30.98 -23.21 29.25
C ASN A 6 31.72 -22.23 28.35
N LYS A 7 33.01 -22.50 28.19
CA LYS A 7 33.91 -21.85 27.21
C LYS A 7 33.74 -22.57 25.86
N VAL A 8 33.47 -21.82 24.80
CA VAL A 8 33.56 -22.32 23.44
C VAL A 8 34.92 -21.89 22.85
N LEU A 9 35.66 -22.88 22.39
CA LEU A 9 36.95 -22.76 21.76
C LEU A 9 36.82 -22.17 20.34
N ILE A 10 37.65 -21.20 20.04
CA ILE A 10 37.90 -20.66 18.70
C ILE A 10 38.99 -21.53 18.07
N GLY A 11 38.69 -22.20 16.97
CA GLY A 11 39.64 -22.91 16.12
C GLY A 11 39.96 -22.10 14.88
N ALA A 12 41.13 -21.48 14.85
CA ALA A 12 41.69 -20.84 13.67
C ALA A 12 42.33 -21.92 12.76
N PHE A 13 41.94 -21.96 11.49
CA PHE A 13 42.67 -22.71 10.46
C PHE A 13 43.23 -21.70 9.47
N ALA A 14 44.57 -21.50 9.58
CA ALA A 14 45.37 -20.84 8.59
C ALA A 14 45.89 -21.90 7.61
N LEU A 15 45.68 -21.72 6.32
CA LEU A 15 46.42 -22.45 5.28
C LEU A 15 47.04 -21.46 4.31
N CYS A 16 48.39 -21.37 4.40
CA CYS A 16 49.24 -20.75 3.42
C CYS A 16 49.33 -21.63 2.16
N PHE A 17 49.20 -21.05 0.96
CA PHE A 17 49.76 -21.63 -0.22
C PHE A 17 50.61 -20.59 -0.98
N ALA A 18 51.86 -21.00 -1.19
CA ALA A 18 52.92 -20.20 -1.71
C ALA A 18 52.90 -20.10 -3.25
N ALA A 19 53.54 -19.06 -3.70
CA ALA A 19 53.79 -18.61 -5.05
C ALA A 19 54.35 -19.64 -6.01
N MET A 20 53.98 -19.51 -7.28
CA MET A 20 54.87 -19.90 -8.37
C MET A 20 54.81 -18.87 -9.51
N CYS A 21 55.92 -18.16 -9.68
CA CYS A 21 56.16 -17.22 -10.77
C CYS A 21 56.28 -17.95 -12.11
N GLY A 22 55.62 -17.42 -13.12
CA GLY A 22 55.86 -17.76 -14.51
C GLY A 22 55.82 -16.51 -15.37
N LEU A 23 56.99 -15.95 -15.68
CA LEU A 23 57.16 -14.83 -16.61
C LEU A 23 56.97 -15.35 -18.04
N LEU A 24 56.02 -14.78 -18.78
CA LEU A 24 56.08 -14.74 -20.25
C LEU A 24 55.79 -13.33 -20.72
N VAL A 25 56.80 -12.69 -21.22
CA VAL A 25 56.75 -11.42 -21.95
C VAL A 25 56.23 -11.68 -23.35
N GLY A 26 55.19 -10.98 -23.73
CA GLY A 26 54.65 -10.92 -25.08
C GLY A 26 54.11 -9.52 -25.35
N CYS A 27 54.90 -8.72 -26.08
CA CYS A 27 54.53 -7.38 -26.53
C CYS A 27 53.46 -7.43 -27.63
N SER A 28 52.70 -6.35 -27.68
CA SER A 28 52.12 -5.66 -28.83
C SER A 28 50.61 -5.66 -28.92
N GLY A 29 50.07 -4.47 -29.01
CA GLY A 29 48.69 -4.20 -29.47
C GLY A 29 47.95 -3.22 -28.62
N ASN A 30 48.28 -1.96 -28.81
CA ASN A 30 47.48 -0.82 -28.30
C ASN A 30 46.11 -0.83 -28.98
N ASN A 31 45.04 -1.15 -28.24
CA ASN A 31 43.71 -0.68 -28.54
C ASN A 31 42.97 -0.55 -27.21
N SER A 32 43.01 0.66 -26.71
CA SER A 32 42.16 1.07 -25.59
C SER A 32 40.75 1.32 -26.13
N ASP A 33 40.03 0.27 -26.48
CA ASP A 33 38.58 0.32 -26.53
C ASP A 33 38.09 0.16 -25.10
N SER A 34 37.95 1.31 -24.44
CA SER A 34 37.07 1.43 -23.29
C SER A 34 35.66 1.14 -23.79
N LYS A 35 35.28 -0.13 -23.84
CA LYS A 35 33.85 -0.48 -23.77
C LYS A 35 33.36 0.08 -22.47
N SER A 36 32.73 1.23 -22.53
CA SER A 36 31.67 1.62 -21.59
C SER A 36 30.70 0.44 -21.64
N GLU A 37 30.79 -0.47 -20.68
CA GLU A 37 29.66 -1.33 -20.35
C GLU A 37 28.55 -0.36 -19.92
N SER A 38 27.68 -0.04 -20.87
CA SER A 38 26.36 0.43 -20.51
C SER A 38 25.76 -0.69 -19.68
N ASN A 39 25.72 -0.53 -18.38
CA ASN A 39 24.85 -1.29 -17.51
C ASN A 39 23.43 -0.95 -17.98
N ASP A 40 22.97 -1.66 -18.97
CA ASP A 40 21.58 -1.67 -19.43
C ASP A 40 20.79 -2.51 -18.40
N ALA A 41 20.77 -2.03 -17.14
CA ALA A 41 19.97 -2.61 -16.12
C ALA A 41 18.50 -2.40 -16.52
N SER A 42 17.82 -3.48 -16.85
CA SER A 42 16.40 -3.41 -17.18
C SER A 42 15.61 -3.16 -15.90
N ILE A 43 14.66 -2.22 -15.97
CA ILE A 43 13.76 -1.95 -14.84
C ILE A 43 12.80 -3.12 -14.66
N ASN A 44 12.78 -3.69 -13.46
CA ASN A 44 11.86 -4.74 -13.05
C ASN A 44 10.53 -4.13 -12.59
N VAL A 45 9.53 -4.18 -13.46
CA VAL A 45 8.21 -3.61 -13.15
C VAL A 45 7.43 -4.54 -12.22
N THR A 46 6.96 -4.01 -11.11
CA THR A 46 6.08 -4.71 -10.18
C THR A 46 4.73 -4.01 -10.13
N SER A 47 3.65 -4.77 -10.34
CA SER A 47 2.27 -4.28 -10.33
C SER A 47 1.42 -5.01 -9.30
N ARG A 48 0.18 -4.59 -9.16
CA ARG A 48 -0.80 -5.19 -8.25
C ARG A 48 -1.79 -6.06 -9.01
N GLU A 49 -2.49 -6.89 -8.27
CA GLU A 49 -3.59 -7.75 -8.72
C GLU A 49 -4.76 -6.95 -9.35
N ASP A 50 -5.57 -7.59 -10.17
CA ASP A 50 -6.66 -6.93 -10.91
C ASP A 50 -7.73 -6.26 -10.02
N GLY A 51 -8.03 -6.80 -8.86
CA GLY A 51 -8.98 -6.22 -7.90
C GLY A 51 -8.45 -5.00 -7.14
N SER A 52 -7.14 -4.72 -7.23
CA SER A 52 -6.49 -3.65 -6.48
C SER A 52 -7.00 -2.26 -6.89
N GLY A 53 -7.51 -1.51 -5.92
CA GLY A 53 -7.87 -0.12 -6.12
C GLY A 53 -6.66 0.77 -6.38
N THR A 54 -5.50 0.47 -5.76
CA THR A 54 -4.26 1.19 -6.00
C THR A 54 -3.78 1.01 -7.44
N ARG A 55 -3.91 -0.22 -8.02
CA ARG A 55 -3.64 -0.44 -9.46
C ARG A 55 -4.60 0.36 -10.31
N GLY A 56 -5.90 0.29 -10.04
CA GLY A 56 -6.90 1.03 -10.81
C GLY A 56 -6.62 2.53 -10.81
N ALA A 57 -6.33 3.12 -9.64
CA ALA A 57 -5.96 4.53 -9.53
C ALA A 57 -4.64 4.85 -10.28
N PHE A 58 -3.63 4.00 -10.15
CA PHE A 58 -2.33 4.19 -10.80
C PHE A 58 -2.46 4.20 -12.31
N ILE A 59 -3.09 3.18 -12.92
CA ILE A 59 -3.21 3.09 -14.39
C ILE A 59 -4.07 4.21 -14.98
N GLU A 60 -5.09 4.66 -14.24
CA GLU A 60 -5.94 5.79 -14.66
C GLU A 60 -5.17 7.11 -14.61
N LEU A 61 -4.53 7.42 -13.48
CA LEU A 61 -3.84 8.69 -13.25
C LEU A 61 -2.60 8.88 -14.14
N PHE A 62 -1.93 7.79 -14.48
CA PHE A 62 -0.78 7.81 -15.40
C PHE A 62 -1.15 7.60 -16.87
N GLY A 63 -2.44 7.42 -17.19
CA GLY A 63 -2.88 7.19 -18.57
C GLY A 63 -2.41 5.85 -19.16
N ILE A 64 -2.15 4.85 -18.30
CA ILE A 64 -1.81 3.48 -18.71
C ILE A 64 -3.07 2.71 -19.12
N GLU A 65 -4.23 3.12 -18.59
CA GLU A 65 -5.52 2.63 -19.03
C GLU A 65 -5.97 3.42 -20.27
N GLU A 66 -6.11 2.74 -21.41
CA GLU A 66 -6.51 3.34 -22.67
C GLU A 66 -7.88 2.81 -23.11
N LYS A 67 -8.58 3.55 -23.95
CA LYS A 67 -9.80 3.05 -24.61
C LYS A 67 -9.42 2.35 -25.91
N ASP A 68 -9.94 1.15 -26.12
CA ASP A 68 -9.84 0.47 -27.41
C ASP A 68 -10.83 1.07 -28.44
N ASP A 69 -10.83 0.55 -29.67
CA ASP A 69 -11.68 1.00 -30.76
C ASP A 69 -13.20 0.87 -30.46
N SER A 70 -13.58 0.03 -29.50
CA SER A 70 -14.94 -0.11 -29.01
C SER A 70 -15.31 0.85 -27.86
N GLY A 71 -14.34 1.63 -27.40
CA GLY A 71 -14.47 2.53 -26.24
C GLY A 71 -14.31 1.83 -24.88
N LYS A 72 -13.96 0.53 -24.87
CA LYS A 72 -13.71 -0.22 -23.65
C LYS A 72 -12.33 0.14 -23.09
N LYS A 73 -12.26 0.39 -21.78
CA LYS A 73 -11.01 0.62 -21.06
C LYS A 73 -10.16 -0.64 -21.01
N VAL A 74 -8.89 -0.54 -21.37
CA VAL A 74 -7.91 -1.63 -21.42
C VAL A 74 -6.67 -1.19 -20.66
N ASP A 75 -6.27 -1.97 -19.67
CA ASP A 75 -5.02 -1.80 -18.93
C ASP A 75 -3.84 -2.19 -19.83
N LYS A 76 -2.91 -1.26 -20.05
CA LYS A 76 -1.68 -1.43 -20.85
C LYS A 76 -0.45 -1.70 -20.00
N THR A 77 -0.61 -2.05 -18.72
CA THR A 77 0.51 -2.51 -17.90
C THR A 77 1.27 -3.62 -18.64
N THR A 78 2.59 -3.54 -18.66
CA THR A 78 3.40 -4.57 -19.32
C THR A 78 3.07 -5.96 -18.81
N SER A 79 2.96 -6.92 -19.73
CA SER A 79 2.71 -8.33 -19.39
C SER A 79 3.88 -9.02 -18.65
N SER A 80 5.06 -8.40 -18.67
CA SER A 80 6.24 -8.87 -17.91
C SER A 80 6.26 -8.39 -16.46
N ALA A 81 5.31 -7.54 -16.04
CA ALA A 81 5.24 -7.07 -14.67
C ALA A 81 5.00 -8.22 -13.68
N ALA A 82 5.82 -8.26 -12.61
CA ALA A 82 5.56 -9.14 -11.49
C ALA A 82 4.29 -8.68 -10.77
N ILE A 83 3.38 -9.59 -10.43
CA ILE A 83 2.11 -9.24 -9.78
C ILE A 83 2.17 -9.57 -8.29
N THR A 84 1.83 -8.59 -7.47
CA THR A 84 1.72 -8.73 -6.00
C THR A 84 0.27 -8.53 -5.57
N ASN A 85 -0.11 -9.14 -4.45
CA ASN A 85 -1.49 -9.16 -3.94
C ASN A 85 -1.71 -8.30 -2.69
N SER A 86 -0.73 -7.51 -2.27
CA SER A 86 -0.89 -6.58 -1.15
C SER A 86 0.14 -5.45 -1.18
N THR A 87 -0.16 -4.36 -0.46
CA THR A 87 0.76 -3.23 -0.28
C THR A 87 2.06 -3.66 0.40
N ALA A 88 2.00 -4.53 1.41
CA ALA A 88 3.17 -5.02 2.13
C ALA A 88 4.08 -5.87 1.23
N VAL A 89 3.51 -6.77 0.41
CA VAL A 89 4.28 -7.58 -0.54
C VAL A 89 4.90 -6.68 -1.62
N MET A 90 4.18 -5.71 -2.16
CA MET A 90 4.72 -4.73 -3.12
C MET A 90 5.96 -4.03 -2.54
N LYS A 91 5.85 -3.48 -1.33
CA LYS A 91 6.96 -2.78 -0.67
C LYS A 91 8.16 -3.69 -0.45
N THR A 92 7.94 -4.91 0.05
CA THR A 92 9.00 -5.89 0.26
C THR A 92 9.67 -6.31 -1.06
N THR A 93 8.91 -6.49 -2.14
CA THR A 93 9.45 -6.84 -3.45
C THR A 93 10.37 -5.75 -3.97
N VAL A 94 9.94 -4.48 -3.93
CA VAL A 94 10.77 -3.35 -4.39
C VAL A 94 11.98 -3.12 -3.47
N ALA A 95 11.83 -3.28 -2.16
CA ALA A 95 12.96 -3.13 -1.22
C ALA A 95 14.08 -4.15 -1.40
N ASN A 96 13.77 -5.34 -1.93
CA ASN A 96 14.74 -6.42 -2.14
C ASN A 96 15.31 -6.47 -3.56
N ASP A 97 14.93 -5.56 -4.46
CA ASP A 97 15.43 -5.50 -5.83
C ASP A 97 15.74 -4.04 -6.20
N ALA A 98 17.01 -3.73 -6.35
CA ALA A 98 17.50 -2.38 -6.66
C ALA A 98 17.03 -1.84 -8.02
N ASP A 99 16.67 -2.74 -8.95
CA ASP A 99 16.18 -2.41 -10.27
C ASP A 99 14.64 -2.42 -10.36
N ALA A 100 13.95 -2.74 -9.26
CA ALA A 100 12.49 -2.77 -9.22
C ALA A 100 11.86 -1.40 -9.09
N ILE A 101 10.71 -1.24 -9.75
CA ILE A 101 9.79 -0.12 -9.54
C ILE A 101 8.38 -0.65 -9.27
N GLY A 102 7.67 -0.01 -8.34
CA GLY A 102 6.30 -0.34 -7.98
C GLY A 102 5.55 0.90 -7.47
N TYR A 103 4.37 0.72 -6.93
CA TYR A 103 3.55 1.79 -6.40
C TYR A 103 2.79 1.34 -5.14
N ILE A 104 2.69 2.25 -4.18
CA ILE A 104 1.99 2.05 -2.89
C ILE A 104 1.24 3.33 -2.50
N SER A 105 0.41 3.27 -1.47
CA SER A 105 -0.20 4.45 -0.87
C SER A 105 0.81 5.28 -0.08
N LEU A 106 0.58 6.59 0.01
CA LEU A 106 1.48 7.55 0.70
C LEU A 106 1.74 7.14 2.17
N GLY A 107 0.71 6.84 2.95
CA GLY A 107 0.86 6.44 4.35
C GLY A 107 1.52 5.07 4.56
N SER A 108 1.77 4.30 3.49
CA SER A 108 2.54 3.05 3.55
C SER A 108 4.02 3.25 3.21
N LEU A 109 4.41 4.46 2.84
CA LEU A 109 5.79 4.81 2.51
C LEU A 109 6.64 4.89 3.78
N ASP A 110 7.79 4.23 3.76
CA ASP A 110 8.80 4.29 4.82
C ASP A 110 10.22 4.24 4.22
N ASP A 111 11.23 4.23 5.09
CA ASP A 111 12.64 4.27 4.71
C ASP A 111 13.16 3.00 4.01
N THR A 112 12.33 1.96 3.87
CA THR A 112 12.72 0.70 3.19
C THR A 112 12.72 0.84 1.67
N VAL A 113 12.01 1.82 1.13
CA VAL A 113 11.92 2.11 -0.31
C VAL A 113 12.09 3.60 -0.58
N LYS A 114 12.57 3.92 -1.79
CA LYS A 114 12.76 5.30 -2.22
C LYS A 114 11.56 5.78 -3.05
N ALA A 115 10.91 6.87 -2.59
CA ALA A 115 9.88 7.51 -3.40
C ALA A 115 10.48 8.25 -4.60
N VAL A 116 9.85 8.08 -5.76
CA VAL A 116 10.19 8.81 -6.99
C VAL A 116 9.37 10.09 -7.06
N LYS A 117 9.99 11.20 -7.45
CA LYS A 117 9.28 12.46 -7.72
C LYS A 117 8.44 12.35 -8.97
N ILE A 118 7.24 12.92 -8.96
CA ILE A 118 6.38 13.02 -10.12
C ILE A 118 6.31 14.49 -10.56
N ASP A 119 6.68 14.77 -11.80
CA ASP A 119 6.81 16.15 -12.34
C ASP A 119 7.68 17.06 -11.44
N GLY A 120 8.68 16.49 -10.77
CA GLY A 120 9.57 17.21 -9.85
C GLY A 120 9.02 17.36 -8.43
N ALA A 121 7.75 17.02 -8.17
CA ALA A 121 7.14 17.07 -6.84
C ALA A 121 7.40 15.79 -6.04
N GLU A 122 7.70 15.94 -4.75
CA GLU A 122 7.82 14.83 -3.81
C GLU A 122 6.45 14.35 -3.34
N ALA A 123 6.35 13.04 -3.05
CA ALA A 123 5.14 12.44 -2.48
C ALA A 123 5.04 12.81 -0.99
N THR A 124 4.46 13.96 -0.70
CA THR A 124 4.21 14.44 0.66
C THR A 124 2.75 14.91 0.81
N ALA A 125 2.23 14.86 2.03
CA ALA A 125 0.89 15.36 2.34
C ALA A 125 0.72 16.84 1.93
N GLU A 126 1.75 17.66 2.13
CA GLU A 126 1.74 19.07 1.75
C GLU A 126 1.63 19.26 0.23
N ASN A 127 2.42 18.51 -0.55
CA ASN A 127 2.39 18.60 -2.01
C ASN A 127 1.10 18.06 -2.61
N VAL A 128 0.45 17.07 -1.97
CA VAL A 128 -0.88 16.60 -2.36
C VAL A 128 -1.93 17.68 -2.04
N LYS A 129 -1.93 18.24 -0.82
CA LYS A 129 -2.88 19.30 -0.41
C LYS A 129 -2.77 20.55 -1.28
N SER A 130 -1.55 20.93 -1.67
CA SER A 130 -1.31 22.10 -2.56
C SER A 130 -1.62 21.81 -4.04
N GLY A 131 -1.85 20.54 -4.42
CA GLY A 131 -2.02 20.12 -5.81
C GLY A 131 -0.72 20.08 -6.63
N SER A 132 0.45 20.28 -6.01
CA SER A 132 1.75 20.14 -6.67
C SER A 132 2.04 18.69 -7.05
N TYR A 133 1.66 17.72 -6.19
CA TYR A 133 1.71 16.31 -6.48
C TYR A 133 0.33 15.85 -7.00
N LYS A 134 0.23 15.57 -8.29
CA LYS A 134 -1.04 15.39 -8.99
C LYS A 134 -1.59 13.96 -8.91
N VAL A 135 -0.76 12.99 -8.53
CA VAL A 135 -1.11 11.57 -8.52
C VAL A 135 -1.62 11.19 -7.14
N SER A 136 -2.88 11.49 -6.85
CA SER A 136 -3.51 11.20 -5.56
C SER A 136 -4.94 10.71 -5.73
N ARG A 137 -5.37 9.88 -4.80
CA ARG A 137 -6.76 9.40 -4.69
C ARG A 137 -7.15 9.31 -3.22
N PRO A 138 -8.39 9.64 -2.87
CA PRO A 138 -8.89 9.46 -1.51
C PRO A 138 -9.05 7.97 -1.20
N PHE A 139 -9.05 7.66 0.09
CA PHE A 139 -9.52 6.39 0.61
C PHE A 139 -11.02 6.49 0.89
N ASN A 140 -11.71 5.40 0.68
CA ASN A 140 -13.16 5.33 0.80
C ASN A 140 -13.57 4.18 1.72
N VAL A 141 -14.53 4.45 2.60
CA VAL A 141 -15.37 3.43 3.20
C VAL A 141 -16.62 3.30 2.35
N VAL A 142 -16.96 2.05 2.01
CA VAL A 142 -18.09 1.73 1.13
C VAL A 142 -19.19 1.06 1.93
N THR A 143 -20.42 1.52 1.72
CA THR A 143 -21.64 0.98 2.32
C THR A 143 -22.66 0.64 1.23
N ASN A 144 -23.67 -0.14 1.57
CA ASN A 144 -24.80 -0.41 0.69
C ASN A 144 -25.97 0.54 1.03
N SER A 145 -26.37 1.39 0.08
CA SER A 145 -27.47 2.34 0.24
C SER A 145 -28.85 1.67 0.48
N GLY A 146 -29.00 0.41 0.11
CA GLY A 146 -30.21 -0.40 0.33
C GLY A 146 -30.25 -1.10 1.69
N LYS A 147 -29.21 -0.95 2.53
CA LYS A 147 -29.13 -1.59 3.85
C LYS A 147 -28.77 -0.55 4.92
N GLU A 148 -29.54 -0.55 5.99
CA GLU A 148 -29.20 0.23 7.16
C GLU A 148 -28.02 -0.43 7.90
N LEU A 149 -27.01 0.38 8.24
CA LEU A 149 -25.92 -0.07 9.08
C LEU A 149 -26.41 -0.33 10.51
N SER A 150 -25.83 -1.30 11.19
CA SER A 150 -26.06 -1.50 12.61
C SER A 150 -25.72 -0.23 13.40
N PRO A 151 -26.34 0.01 14.55
CA PRO A 151 -26.03 1.19 15.38
C PRO A 151 -24.55 1.31 15.72
N VAL A 152 -23.86 0.18 15.91
CA VAL A 152 -22.43 0.17 16.24
C VAL A 152 -21.57 0.48 15.00
N ALA A 153 -21.97 0.07 13.80
CA ALA A 153 -21.28 0.42 12.56
C ALA A 153 -21.47 1.90 12.20
N GLN A 154 -22.67 2.43 12.43
CA GLN A 154 -22.94 3.87 12.30
C GLN A 154 -22.08 4.70 13.26
N ASP A 155 -21.94 4.25 14.50
CA ASP A 155 -21.16 4.92 15.52
C ASP A 155 -19.65 4.85 15.23
N PHE A 156 -19.18 3.72 14.73
CA PHE A 156 -17.80 3.61 14.23
C PHE A 156 -17.52 4.61 13.09
N MET A 157 -18.45 4.76 12.14
CA MET A 157 -18.32 5.78 11.08
C MET A 157 -18.32 7.20 11.62
N LYS A 158 -19.09 7.51 12.66
CA LYS A 158 -19.05 8.82 13.34
C LYS A 158 -17.66 9.06 13.96
N PHE A 159 -17.07 8.03 14.58
CA PHE A 159 -15.70 8.13 15.10
C PHE A 159 -14.71 8.38 13.98
N VAL A 160 -14.74 7.59 12.91
CA VAL A 160 -13.82 7.74 11.76
C VAL A 160 -13.83 9.16 11.21
N LEU A 161 -15.01 9.78 11.08
CA LEU A 161 -15.18 11.13 10.52
C LEU A 161 -15.01 12.25 11.55
N SER A 162 -14.82 11.94 12.83
CA SER A 162 -14.60 12.91 13.89
C SER A 162 -13.18 13.46 13.92
N SER A 163 -12.96 14.54 14.69
CA SER A 163 -11.62 15.09 14.95
C SER A 163 -10.68 14.05 15.56
N ASP A 164 -11.22 13.16 16.41
CA ASP A 164 -10.43 12.12 17.07
C ASP A 164 -10.00 11.04 16.06
N GLY A 165 -10.90 10.63 15.18
CA GLY A 165 -10.59 9.69 14.10
C GLY A 165 -9.64 10.29 13.04
N GLN A 166 -9.88 11.54 12.63
CA GLN A 166 -9.03 12.21 11.65
C GLN A 166 -7.62 12.53 12.18
N LYS A 167 -7.47 12.68 13.48
CA LYS A 167 -6.15 12.75 14.13
C LYS A 167 -5.38 11.42 13.98
N VAL A 168 -6.05 10.29 14.13
CA VAL A 168 -5.42 8.97 13.86
C VAL A 168 -4.98 8.87 12.40
N VAL A 169 -5.81 9.32 11.45
CA VAL A 169 -5.46 9.36 10.02
C VAL A 169 -4.18 10.16 9.78
N GLU A 170 -4.04 11.34 10.42
CA GLU A 170 -2.86 12.19 10.31
C GLU A 170 -1.61 11.56 10.97
N GLU A 171 -1.75 10.98 12.15
CA GLU A 171 -0.67 10.32 12.88
C GLU A 171 -0.10 9.11 12.13
N GLU A 172 -0.93 8.43 11.33
CA GLU A 172 -0.50 7.32 10.44
C GLU A 172 0.05 7.80 9.08
N GLY A 173 0.31 9.11 8.91
CA GLY A 173 0.93 9.68 7.72
C GLY A 173 0.01 9.84 6.51
N TYR A 174 -1.31 9.71 6.69
CA TYR A 174 -2.30 10.01 5.66
C TYR A 174 -2.78 11.45 5.75
N ILE A 175 -3.59 11.87 4.80
CA ILE A 175 -4.10 13.24 4.70
C ILE A 175 -5.50 13.27 5.32
N PRO A 176 -5.67 13.90 6.50
CA PRO A 176 -6.97 13.96 7.13
C PRO A 176 -7.95 14.83 6.34
N MET A 177 -9.22 14.49 6.43
CA MET A 177 -10.33 15.30 5.97
C MET A 177 -10.78 16.32 7.01
N ASP A 178 -11.63 17.26 6.59
CA ASP A 178 -12.32 18.14 7.52
C ASP A 178 -13.23 17.33 8.46
N ALA A 179 -12.97 17.44 9.75
CA ALA A 179 -13.65 16.64 10.76
C ALA A 179 -15.08 17.11 11.01
N SER A 180 -15.98 16.15 11.28
CA SER A 180 -17.39 16.41 11.62
C SER A 180 -17.65 16.84 13.08
N GLY A 181 -16.60 17.12 13.86
CA GLY A 181 -16.65 17.47 15.27
C GLY A 181 -15.97 16.44 16.17
N PHE A 182 -16.10 16.58 17.47
CA PHE A 182 -15.52 15.64 18.44
C PHE A 182 -16.37 14.37 18.57
N TYR A 183 -15.69 13.25 18.82
CA TYR A 183 -16.39 12.00 19.12
C TYR A 183 -16.69 11.88 20.62
N ALA A 184 -17.87 11.38 20.94
CA ALA A 184 -18.23 10.98 22.30
C ALA A 184 -18.60 9.50 22.31
N ALA A 185 -17.98 8.74 23.22
CA ALA A 185 -18.22 7.31 23.35
C ALA A 185 -19.72 7.02 23.60
N SER A 186 -20.27 6.09 22.82
CA SER A 186 -21.71 5.81 22.81
C SER A 186 -22.15 4.77 23.85
N GLY A 187 -21.19 4.01 24.42
CA GLY A 187 -21.48 2.89 25.33
C GLY A 187 -22.15 1.69 24.64
N LEU A 188 -22.16 1.67 23.30
CA LEU A 188 -22.70 0.56 22.51
C LEU A 188 -21.88 -0.72 22.71
N SER A 189 -22.48 -1.83 22.40
CA SER A 189 -21.83 -3.15 22.32
C SER A 189 -22.20 -3.83 21.00
N GLY A 190 -21.32 -4.68 20.50
CA GLY A 190 -21.57 -5.42 19.26
C GLY A 190 -20.31 -5.61 18.43
N LYS A 191 -20.52 -5.91 17.17
CA LYS A 191 -19.44 -6.20 16.22
C LYS A 191 -19.60 -5.36 14.95
N VAL A 192 -18.48 -4.87 14.43
CA VAL A 192 -18.37 -4.27 13.10
C VAL A 192 -17.39 -5.11 12.28
N THR A 193 -17.79 -5.50 11.09
CA THR A 193 -16.95 -6.22 10.13
C THR A 193 -16.58 -5.32 8.97
N ILE A 194 -15.28 -5.22 8.70
CA ILE A 194 -14.72 -4.36 7.65
C ILE A 194 -13.87 -5.21 6.74
N ALA A 195 -14.00 -5.06 5.42
CA ALA A 195 -13.21 -5.84 4.47
C ALA A 195 -12.77 -4.99 3.28
N GLY A 196 -11.60 -5.30 2.70
CA GLY A 196 -11.19 -4.69 1.44
C GLY A 196 -9.73 -4.27 1.35
N SER A 197 -9.48 -3.15 0.72
CA SER A 197 -8.21 -2.64 0.25
C SER A 197 -7.05 -2.78 1.24
N SER A 198 -6.00 -3.50 0.84
CA SER A 198 -4.75 -3.61 1.61
C SER A 198 -4.01 -2.29 1.82
N SER A 199 -4.31 -1.26 1.02
CA SER A 199 -3.76 0.09 1.20
C SER A 199 -4.48 0.88 2.29
N VAL A 200 -5.76 0.57 2.54
CA VAL A 200 -6.58 1.20 3.60
C VAL A 200 -6.44 0.46 4.92
N THR A 201 -6.15 -0.84 4.87
CA THR A 201 -6.06 -1.71 6.05
C THR A 201 -5.22 -1.11 7.19
N PRO A 202 -3.99 -0.59 6.98
CA PRO A 202 -3.17 -0.09 8.09
C PRO A 202 -3.84 1.03 8.88
N VAL A 203 -4.37 2.03 8.21
CA VAL A 203 -5.07 3.14 8.89
C VAL A 203 -6.39 2.69 9.51
N MET A 204 -7.11 1.76 8.87
CA MET A 204 -8.37 1.23 9.41
C MET A 204 -8.15 0.41 10.69
N GLU A 205 -7.07 -0.37 10.77
CA GLU A 205 -6.69 -1.08 11.99
C GLU A 205 -6.40 -0.12 13.15
N LYS A 206 -5.73 1.00 12.88
CA LYS A 206 -5.46 2.04 13.88
C LYS A 206 -6.72 2.76 14.33
N LEU A 207 -7.60 3.08 13.40
CA LEU A 207 -8.93 3.63 13.70
C LEU A 207 -9.75 2.65 14.55
N ALA A 208 -9.73 1.35 14.22
CA ALA A 208 -10.41 0.31 15.00
C ALA A 208 -9.84 0.17 16.41
N GLU A 209 -8.50 0.23 16.55
CA GLU A 209 -7.81 0.20 17.86
C GLU A 209 -8.20 1.41 18.72
N ALA A 210 -8.14 2.61 18.17
CA ALA A 210 -8.49 3.85 18.86
C ALA A 210 -9.98 3.89 19.25
N TYR A 211 -10.88 3.47 18.35
CA TYR A 211 -12.30 3.38 18.63
C TYR A 211 -12.61 2.38 19.76
N LYS A 212 -11.98 1.21 19.73
CA LYS A 212 -12.13 0.18 20.76
C LYS A 212 -11.67 0.65 22.15
N ALA A 213 -10.61 1.48 22.21
CA ALA A 213 -10.15 2.06 23.48
C ALA A 213 -11.24 2.93 24.15
N LEU A 214 -12.08 3.59 23.34
CA LEU A 214 -13.21 4.41 23.82
C LEU A 214 -14.49 3.57 24.03
N ASN A 215 -14.64 2.44 23.32
CA ASN A 215 -15.83 1.58 23.30
C ASN A 215 -15.45 0.11 23.57
N PRO A 216 -15.03 -0.26 24.80
CA PRO A 216 -14.43 -1.57 25.10
C PRO A 216 -15.37 -2.76 24.87
N ASN A 217 -16.68 -2.53 24.77
CA ASN A 217 -17.68 -3.57 24.54
C ASN A 217 -17.94 -3.82 23.03
N VAL A 218 -17.19 -3.13 22.13
CA VAL A 218 -17.31 -3.31 20.69
C VAL A 218 -16.13 -4.13 20.17
N THR A 219 -16.41 -5.02 19.23
CA THR A 219 -15.38 -5.71 18.43
C THR A 219 -15.40 -5.13 17.02
N VAL A 220 -14.24 -4.68 16.52
CA VAL A 220 -14.06 -4.27 15.12
C VAL A 220 -13.10 -5.27 14.47
N GLU A 221 -13.56 -5.95 13.44
CA GLU A 221 -12.75 -6.89 12.65
C GLU A 221 -12.42 -6.28 11.29
N VAL A 222 -11.13 -6.15 11.02
CA VAL A 222 -10.62 -5.64 9.74
C VAL A 222 -10.00 -6.79 8.96
N ASN A 223 -10.57 -7.08 7.78
CA ASN A 223 -10.17 -8.18 6.91
C ASN A 223 -9.55 -7.63 5.63
N GLN A 224 -8.25 -7.82 5.48
CA GLN A 224 -7.53 -7.36 4.29
C GLN A 224 -7.85 -8.22 3.07
N SER A 225 -8.16 -7.54 1.96
CA SER A 225 -8.25 -8.10 0.62
C SER A 225 -7.87 -7.03 -0.42
N ASP A 226 -8.58 -6.94 -1.53
CA ASP A 226 -8.50 -5.87 -2.51
C ASP A 226 -9.76 -4.98 -2.49
N SER A 227 -9.70 -3.83 -3.20
CA SER A 227 -10.83 -2.89 -3.21
C SER A 227 -12.09 -3.45 -3.86
N THR A 228 -11.97 -4.24 -4.92
CA THR A 228 -13.13 -4.82 -5.62
C THR A 228 -13.85 -5.82 -4.71
N THR A 229 -13.08 -6.68 -4.02
CA THR A 229 -13.61 -7.63 -3.03
C THR A 229 -14.30 -6.89 -1.88
N GLY A 230 -13.69 -5.80 -1.35
CA GLY A 230 -14.29 -4.99 -0.30
C GLY A 230 -15.62 -4.35 -0.71
N ILE A 231 -15.67 -3.76 -1.90
CA ILE A 231 -16.89 -3.14 -2.45
C ILE A 231 -17.99 -4.19 -2.64
N THR A 232 -17.66 -5.34 -3.25
CA THR A 232 -18.62 -6.43 -3.47
C THR A 232 -19.15 -6.96 -2.14
N SER A 233 -18.26 -7.18 -1.16
CA SER A 233 -18.65 -7.64 0.18
C SER A 233 -19.63 -6.68 0.88
N ALA A 234 -19.43 -5.37 0.74
CA ALA A 234 -20.35 -4.37 1.29
C ALA A 234 -21.70 -4.38 0.56
N ILE A 235 -21.71 -4.46 -0.79
CA ILE A 235 -22.94 -4.57 -1.60
C ILE A 235 -23.76 -5.80 -1.19
N GLU A 236 -23.11 -6.96 -1.07
CA GLU A 236 -23.75 -8.22 -0.71
C GLU A 236 -24.11 -8.30 0.78
N GLY A 237 -23.48 -7.46 1.61
CA GLY A 237 -23.63 -7.46 3.08
C GLY A 237 -22.89 -8.59 3.76
N ALA A 238 -21.80 -9.06 3.14
CA ALA A 238 -20.86 -9.98 3.75
C ALA A 238 -19.94 -9.27 4.77
N CYS A 239 -19.84 -7.93 4.69
CA CYS A 239 -19.29 -7.07 5.71
C CYS A 239 -20.18 -5.84 5.91
N ASP A 240 -20.01 -5.14 7.05
CA ASP A 240 -20.74 -3.89 7.33
C ASP A 240 -20.16 -2.74 6.50
N LEU A 241 -18.85 -2.68 6.37
CA LEU A 241 -18.11 -1.60 5.72
C LEU A 241 -17.06 -2.19 4.74
N GLY A 242 -17.08 -1.73 3.50
CA GLY A 242 -16.05 -2.03 2.51
C GLY A 242 -14.92 -0.99 2.57
N MET A 243 -13.69 -1.38 2.22
CA MET A 243 -12.56 -0.46 2.07
C MET A 243 -12.13 -0.38 0.61
N ALA A 244 -12.01 0.82 0.06
CA ALA A 244 -11.53 1.04 -1.30
C ALA A 244 -10.49 2.16 -1.39
N SER A 245 -9.44 1.95 -2.19
CA SER A 245 -8.40 2.94 -2.54
C SER A 245 -8.55 3.44 -3.97
N ARG A 246 -9.75 3.53 -4.45
CA ARG A 246 -10.19 4.08 -5.74
C ARG A 246 -11.64 4.56 -5.64
N ASP A 247 -12.05 5.33 -6.62
CA ASP A 247 -13.46 5.68 -6.77
C ASP A 247 -14.31 4.45 -7.14
N LEU A 248 -15.60 4.52 -6.85
CA LEU A 248 -16.56 3.51 -7.27
C LEU A 248 -16.78 3.58 -8.78
N LYS A 249 -16.84 2.41 -9.42
CA LYS A 249 -17.30 2.29 -10.80
C LYS A 249 -18.81 2.55 -10.87
N ASP A 250 -19.32 3.01 -12.01
CA ASP A 250 -20.75 3.24 -12.18
C ASP A 250 -21.56 1.96 -11.96
N SER A 251 -21.06 0.82 -12.44
CA SER A 251 -21.69 -0.49 -12.18
C SER A 251 -21.77 -0.89 -10.71
N GLU A 252 -20.87 -0.38 -9.85
CA GLU A 252 -20.90 -0.61 -8.41
C GLU A 252 -21.93 0.32 -7.73
N LYS A 253 -22.00 1.58 -8.18
CA LYS A 253 -23.02 2.55 -7.73
C LYS A 253 -24.43 2.07 -8.11
N ASP A 254 -24.61 1.54 -9.33
CA ASP A 254 -25.87 0.99 -9.82
C ASP A 254 -26.35 -0.22 -8.96
N GLN A 255 -25.42 -0.91 -8.32
CA GLN A 255 -25.69 -1.99 -7.37
C GLN A 255 -25.89 -1.50 -5.94
N GLY A 256 -25.93 -0.20 -5.72
CA GLY A 256 -26.20 0.42 -4.43
C GLY A 256 -24.96 0.74 -3.58
N ALA A 257 -23.75 0.60 -4.13
CA ALA A 257 -22.56 1.03 -3.39
C ALA A 257 -22.53 2.55 -3.22
N THR A 258 -22.24 2.99 -2.00
CA THR A 258 -22.02 4.40 -1.64
C THR A 258 -20.67 4.54 -0.98
N ALA A 259 -19.87 5.51 -1.41
CA ALA A 259 -18.55 5.77 -0.86
C ALA A 259 -18.56 6.99 0.05
N THR A 260 -17.89 6.86 1.19
CA THR A 260 -17.56 7.96 2.10
C THR A 260 -16.06 8.08 2.16
N VAL A 261 -15.53 9.25 1.79
CA VAL A 261 -14.08 9.53 1.90
C VAL A 261 -13.68 9.60 3.37
N ILE A 262 -12.49 9.09 3.69
CA ILE A 262 -11.95 9.07 5.05
C ILE A 262 -10.52 9.61 5.10
#